data_950c49d05194c219f26fbce6b08778b1
#
_entry.id   950c49d05194c219f26fbce6b08778b1
#
_cell.length_a   1.000
_cell.length_b   1.000
_cell.length_c   1.000
_cell.angle_alpha   90.00
_cell.angle_beta   90.00
_cell.angle_gamma   90.00
#
_symmetry.space_group_name_H-M   'P 1'
#
loop_
_entity.id
_entity.type
_entity.pdbx_description
1 polymer ?
#
loop_
_entity_poly.entity_id
_entity_poly.type
_entity_poly.pdbx_seq_one_letter_code
_entity_poly.pdbx_strand_id
1 'polypeptide(L)'
;MEKAESVFGARRTVDGRRAECVTRRGFLGGAAALAACLMSKGARAVFAAADAAEPLPDYYAPHLAAVAAKVNARAGQAADAFWFITDLHITANRRRSGKAIAALARLAPSITKTLVGGDFPEAFGAKFETDRQCVDYAVDYYRLFWKEPIEGVGVKVYTAKGNHDFTVKHDAQTPAGFTYSGVDARKIVMDSAGCREVVTNPDDPEACYYYFDNAAARVRYIVADTTDSITSSRPYWAVQSGIHEKQLLWLADNAVATLPIGWHAVVMHHIPIQGVVGNAGEIKLYAPFRELLEAYQARGRTTLCGKEYDFADARGRILMDITGHHHAERQTFVKGILHVTEPCDAAYSDYIVGSAPWCGDLPSKRAGAVTEQTFDAVQLDLAREMVYFTRVGGGQDRAIHTRAREVKAGATCSFASTQLTGPVTWACYDGDRVTYKRNPKNRYTSLVEYHNDYATVASDGTLTALKPGPVMVLAMDAARNKEIFPVTVV
;
A
#
# COMPACT_ATOMS: atom_id res chain seq x y z
N MET A 1 10.94 42.19 -3.66
CA MET A 1 9.74 43.03 -3.43
C MET A 1 8.98 43.04 -4.74
N GLU A 2 8.05 42.11 -4.93
CA GLU A 2 6.99 42.24 -5.92
C GLU A 2 5.93 41.16 -5.60
N LYS A 3 4.72 41.60 -5.57
CA LYS A 3 3.53 40.85 -5.16
C LYS A 3 3.16 39.83 -6.22
N ALA A 4 2.94 38.59 -5.87
CA ALA A 4 2.20 37.63 -6.69
C ALA A 4 0.73 37.64 -6.28
N GLU A 5 -0.08 38.32 -7.08
CA GLU A 5 -1.54 38.32 -6.99
C GLU A 5 -2.12 36.98 -7.43
N SER A 6 -3.20 36.64 -6.76
CA SER A 6 -4.08 35.53 -7.05
C SER A 6 -4.67 35.60 -8.45
N VAL A 7 -4.59 34.53 -9.21
CA VAL A 7 -5.37 34.35 -10.43
C VAL A 7 -6.34 33.18 -10.23
N PHE A 8 -7.51 33.51 -9.69
CA PHE A 8 -8.73 32.77 -9.98
C PHE A 8 -9.40 33.43 -11.18
N GLY A 9 -9.68 32.66 -12.21
CA GLY A 9 -10.60 33.07 -13.26
C GLY A 9 -10.06 32.94 -14.67
N ALA A 10 -10.45 31.86 -15.35
CA ALA A 10 -10.86 31.92 -16.76
C ALA A 10 -11.62 30.63 -17.13
N ARG A 11 -12.93 30.78 -17.18
CA ARG A 11 -13.83 29.84 -17.89
C ARG A 11 -13.48 29.90 -19.37
N ARG A 12 -13.17 28.77 -19.99
CA ARG A 12 -13.36 28.58 -21.43
C ARG A 12 -14.55 27.67 -21.64
N THR A 13 -15.60 28.23 -22.15
CA THR A 13 -16.75 27.52 -22.74
C THR A 13 -16.32 26.93 -24.07
N VAL A 14 -16.42 25.62 -24.21
CA VAL A 14 -16.46 24.96 -25.49
C VAL A 14 -17.72 24.09 -25.50
N ASP A 15 -18.52 24.34 -26.48
CA ASP A 15 -19.73 23.65 -26.95
C ASP A 15 -20.91 23.44 -25.98
N GLY A 16 -21.99 24.03 -26.44
CA GLY A 16 -23.35 24.13 -25.98
C GLY A 16 -24.12 22.87 -25.61
N ARG A 17 -23.55 22.00 -24.75
CA ARG A 17 -24.35 21.02 -24.02
C ARG A 17 -24.33 21.41 -22.55
N ARG A 18 -25.50 21.78 -22.05
CA ARG A 18 -25.77 22.05 -20.67
C ARG A 18 -25.19 20.90 -19.83
N ALA A 19 -24.22 21.23 -19.00
CA ALA A 19 -23.86 20.38 -17.86
C ALA A 19 -25.10 20.22 -16.99
N GLU A 20 -25.64 19.03 -16.93
CA GLU A 20 -26.73 18.73 -16.02
C GLU A 20 -26.28 19.03 -14.60
N CYS A 21 -27.11 19.79 -13.96
CA CYS A 21 -27.04 20.28 -12.61
C CYS A 21 -26.54 19.18 -11.67
N VAL A 22 -25.46 19.48 -10.92
CA VAL A 22 -25.17 18.79 -9.66
C VAL A 22 -26.48 18.78 -8.88
N THR A 23 -27.09 17.62 -8.75
CA THR A 23 -28.39 17.50 -8.12
C THR A 23 -28.33 18.12 -6.72
N ARG A 24 -29.42 18.73 -6.27
CA ARG A 24 -29.60 19.27 -4.91
C ARG A 24 -29.06 18.35 -3.79
N ARG A 25 -29.03 17.04 -4.03
CA ARG A 25 -28.43 16.02 -3.15
C ARG A 25 -26.90 16.11 -3.07
N GLY A 26 -26.19 16.39 -4.16
CA GLY A 26 -24.73 16.57 -4.14
C GLY A 26 -24.30 17.85 -3.42
N PHE A 27 -25.09 18.93 -3.56
CA PHE A 27 -24.87 20.18 -2.84
C PHE A 27 -25.22 20.05 -1.35
N LEU A 28 -26.28 19.33 -1.03
CA LEU A 28 -26.65 19.01 0.37
C LEU A 28 -25.65 18.06 1.02
N GLY A 29 -25.03 17.13 0.28
CA GLY A 29 -23.94 16.27 0.79
C GLY A 29 -22.69 17.07 1.15
N GLY A 30 -22.30 18.03 0.31
CA GLY A 30 -21.18 18.94 0.61
C GLY A 30 -21.48 19.91 1.77
N ALA A 31 -22.70 20.44 1.83
CA ALA A 31 -23.16 21.30 2.92
C ALA A 31 -23.32 20.52 4.24
N ALA A 32 -23.74 19.26 4.19
CA ALA A 32 -23.84 18.38 5.35
C ALA A 32 -22.45 18.02 5.92
N ALA A 33 -21.45 17.78 5.06
CA ALA A 33 -20.07 17.58 5.49
C ALA A 33 -19.49 18.85 6.16
N LEU A 34 -19.78 20.03 5.60
CA LEU A 34 -19.38 21.31 6.19
C LEU A 34 -20.11 21.60 7.52
N ALA A 35 -21.41 21.26 7.61
CA ALA A 35 -22.19 21.39 8.82
C ALA A 35 -21.76 20.40 9.90
N ALA A 36 -21.33 19.17 9.54
CA ALA A 36 -20.80 18.19 10.47
C ALA A 36 -19.52 18.66 11.16
N CYS A 37 -18.69 19.47 10.48
CA CYS A 37 -17.52 20.10 11.08
C CYS A 37 -17.84 21.16 12.14
N LEU A 38 -19.06 21.68 12.16
CA LEU A 38 -19.50 22.75 13.08
C LEU A 38 -20.40 22.23 14.20
N MET A 39 -20.76 20.94 14.20
CA MET A 39 -21.73 20.37 15.15
C MET A 39 -21.08 19.79 16.42
N SER A 40 -21.86 19.71 17.50
CA SER A 40 -21.48 19.07 18.77
C SER A 40 -21.13 17.58 18.62
N LYS A 41 -20.35 17.02 19.56
CA LYS A 41 -19.94 15.60 19.58
C LYS A 41 -21.07 14.62 19.23
N GLY A 42 -22.28 14.85 19.76
CA GLY A 42 -23.42 13.96 19.52
C GLY A 42 -23.92 13.98 18.09
N ALA A 43 -23.96 15.16 17.46
CA ALA A 43 -24.41 15.27 16.07
C ALA A 43 -23.40 14.65 15.07
N ARG A 44 -22.10 14.77 15.33
CA ARG A 44 -21.06 14.13 14.49
C ARG A 44 -21.14 12.60 14.54
N ALA A 45 -21.34 12.03 15.72
CA ALA A 45 -21.50 10.59 15.88
C ALA A 45 -22.77 10.07 15.17
N VAL A 46 -23.85 10.83 15.16
CA VAL A 46 -25.10 10.47 14.46
C VAL A 46 -24.91 10.49 12.94
N PHE A 47 -24.21 11.48 12.38
CA PHE A 47 -23.96 11.53 10.94
C PHE A 47 -22.99 10.43 10.50
N ALA A 48 -21.93 10.18 11.27
CA ALA A 48 -21.00 9.08 10.99
C ALA A 48 -21.71 7.71 11.06
N ALA A 49 -22.59 7.51 12.03
CA ALA A 49 -23.39 6.30 12.15
C ALA A 49 -24.38 6.14 10.98
N ALA A 50 -24.99 7.22 10.50
CA ALA A 50 -25.89 7.19 9.34
C ALA A 50 -25.14 6.79 8.06
N ASP A 51 -23.96 7.38 7.81
CA ASP A 51 -23.10 7.00 6.68
C ASP A 51 -22.61 5.55 6.80
N ALA A 52 -22.28 5.10 8.01
CA ALA A 52 -21.86 3.72 8.27
C ALA A 52 -22.99 2.70 7.99
N ALA A 53 -24.24 3.09 8.18
CA ALA A 53 -25.41 2.26 7.92
C ALA A 53 -25.77 2.14 6.43
N GLU A 54 -25.25 3.03 5.55
CA GLU A 54 -25.54 2.98 4.12
C GLU A 54 -25.07 1.64 3.51
N PRO A 55 -25.93 0.91 2.78
CA PRO A 55 -25.54 -0.38 2.18
C PRO A 55 -24.51 -0.18 1.07
N LEU A 56 -23.73 -1.23 0.80
CA LEU A 56 -22.86 -1.24 -0.36
C LEU A 56 -23.71 -1.15 -1.65
N PRO A 57 -23.38 -0.25 -2.59
CA PRO A 57 -24.17 -0.11 -3.82
C PRO A 57 -24.24 -1.38 -4.66
N ASP A 58 -25.36 -1.61 -5.32
CA ASP A 58 -25.64 -2.83 -6.08
C ASP A 58 -24.60 -3.14 -7.17
N TYR A 59 -23.97 -2.12 -7.75
CA TYR A 59 -22.92 -2.32 -8.76
C TYR A 59 -21.68 -3.04 -8.25
N TYR A 60 -21.50 -3.16 -6.92
CA TYR A 60 -20.41 -3.95 -6.35
C TYR A 60 -20.67 -5.45 -6.46
N ALA A 61 -21.90 -5.92 -6.31
CA ALA A 61 -22.21 -7.33 -6.17
C ALA A 61 -21.63 -8.22 -7.28
N PRO A 62 -21.81 -7.93 -8.59
CA PRO A 62 -21.25 -8.77 -9.65
C PRO A 62 -19.71 -8.74 -9.68
N HIS A 63 -19.10 -7.59 -9.36
CA HIS A 63 -17.65 -7.46 -9.29
C HIS A 63 -17.06 -8.26 -8.14
N LEU A 64 -17.63 -8.15 -6.93
CA LEU A 64 -17.17 -8.90 -5.76
C LEU A 64 -17.36 -10.42 -5.95
N ALA A 65 -18.43 -10.84 -6.60
CA ALA A 65 -18.63 -12.26 -6.95
C ALA A 65 -17.53 -12.76 -7.91
N ALA A 66 -17.17 -11.98 -8.91
CA ALA A 66 -16.10 -12.32 -9.84
C ALA A 66 -14.72 -12.38 -9.16
N VAL A 67 -14.42 -11.44 -8.27
CA VAL A 67 -13.19 -11.46 -7.45
C VAL A 67 -13.16 -12.71 -6.56
N ALA A 68 -14.25 -12.97 -5.83
CA ALA A 68 -14.36 -14.14 -4.95
C ALA A 68 -14.17 -15.45 -5.69
N ALA A 69 -14.71 -15.57 -6.91
CA ALA A 69 -14.52 -16.76 -7.75
C ALA A 69 -13.04 -17.01 -8.06
N LYS A 70 -12.28 -15.97 -8.41
CA LYS A 70 -10.83 -16.06 -8.66
C LYS A 70 -10.06 -16.46 -7.39
N VAL A 71 -10.39 -15.85 -6.26
CA VAL A 71 -9.77 -16.15 -4.96
C VAL A 71 -10.02 -17.60 -4.57
N ASN A 72 -11.27 -18.05 -4.65
CA ASN A 72 -11.67 -19.41 -4.28
C ASN A 72 -11.04 -20.47 -5.19
N ALA A 73 -10.85 -20.18 -6.48
CA ALA A 73 -10.17 -21.09 -7.40
C ALA A 73 -8.73 -21.41 -6.99
N ARG A 74 -8.09 -20.52 -6.21
CA ARG A 74 -6.71 -20.68 -5.73
C ARG A 74 -6.62 -21.03 -4.24
N ALA A 75 -7.72 -21.07 -3.51
CA ALA A 75 -7.72 -21.25 -2.06
C ALA A 75 -7.01 -22.53 -1.60
N GLY A 76 -7.14 -23.65 -2.36
CA GLY A 76 -6.47 -24.91 -2.04
C GLY A 76 -4.97 -24.95 -2.39
N GLN A 77 -4.45 -23.93 -3.07
CA GLN A 77 -3.04 -23.81 -3.48
C GLN A 77 -2.27 -22.81 -2.62
N ALA A 78 -2.96 -21.79 -2.12
CA ALA A 78 -2.37 -20.77 -1.28
C ALA A 78 -2.04 -21.34 0.11
N ALA A 79 -0.80 -21.19 0.54
CA ALA A 79 -0.39 -21.49 1.91
C ALA A 79 -0.96 -20.47 2.89
N ASP A 80 -1.07 -19.21 2.49
CA ASP A 80 -1.68 -18.12 3.25
C ASP A 80 -2.29 -17.08 2.32
N ALA A 81 -3.23 -16.27 2.85
CA ALA A 81 -3.87 -15.20 2.10
C ALA A 81 -4.33 -14.06 3.01
N PHE A 82 -4.41 -12.85 2.44
CA PHE A 82 -4.86 -11.65 3.13
C PHE A 82 -5.43 -10.62 2.14
N TRP A 83 -6.30 -9.74 2.63
CA TRP A 83 -6.64 -8.50 1.93
C TRP A 83 -5.56 -7.48 2.21
N PHE A 84 -5.04 -6.81 1.18
CA PHE A 84 -4.12 -5.69 1.34
C PHE A 84 -4.74 -4.41 0.83
N ILE A 85 -4.74 -3.39 1.66
CA ILE A 85 -5.27 -2.07 1.36
C ILE A 85 -4.39 -1.00 1.99
N THR A 86 -4.25 0.14 1.34
CA THR A 86 -3.39 1.24 1.81
C THR A 86 -3.92 2.58 1.36
N ASP A 87 -3.47 3.65 2.02
CA ASP A 87 -3.78 5.03 1.62
C ASP A 87 -5.29 5.26 1.49
N LEU A 88 -6.03 4.88 2.53
CA LEU A 88 -7.49 4.98 2.55
C LEU A 88 -7.95 6.43 2.58
N HIS A 89 -7.21 7.33 3.25
CA HIS A 89 -7.54 8.74 3.38
C HIS A 89 -9.04 8.93 3.62
N ILE A 90 -9.52 8.41 4.71
CA ILE A 90 -10.94 8.09 4.94
C ILE A 90 -11.89 9.28 4.83
N THR A 91 -11.38 10.50 4.99
CA THR A 91 -12.15 11.73 4.79
C THR A 91 -12.44 12.03 3.33
N ALA A 92 -11.58 11.54 2.45
CA ALA A 92 -11.70 11.68 1.00
C ALA A 92 -12.23 10.41 0.33
N ASN A 93 -12.23 9.29 1.05
CA ASN A 93 -12.73 8.01 0.58
C ASN A 93 -14.26 7.96 0.65
N ARG A 94 -14.88 7.17 -0.24
CA ARG A 94 -16.31 6.84 -0.21
C ARG A 94 -16.70 5.91 0.93
N ARG A 95 -15.73 5.49 1.77
CA ARG A 95 -15.93 4.68 2.98
C ARG A 95 -16.60 3.33 2.71
N ARG A 96 -16.35 2.75 1.54
CA ARG A 96 -16.96 1.49 1.09
C ARG A 96 -16.04 0.28 1.19
N SER A 97 -14.73 0.51 1.35
CA SER A 97 -13.71 -0.56 1.34
C SER A 97 -13.93 -1.58 2.44
N GLY A 98 -14.20 -1.13 3.67
CA GLY A 98 -14.50 -2.03 4.78
C GLY A 98 -15.72 -2.92 4.51
N LYS A 99 -16.78 -2.35 3.94
CA LYS A 99 -17.99 -3.10 3.55
C LYS A 99 -17.73 -4.06 2.39
N ALA A 100 -16.91 -3.65 1.43
CA ALA A 100 -16.50 -4.51 0.31
C ALA A 100 -15.69 -5.70 0.81
N ILE A 101 -14.71 -5.49 1.71
CA ILE A 101 -13.95 -6.57 2.34
C ILE A 101 -14.88 -7.47 3.16
N ALA A 102 -15.82 -6.92 3.93
CA ALA A 102 -16.79 -7.71 4.69
C ALA A 102 -17.69 -8.57 3.79
N ALA A 103 -18.10 -8.04 2.63
CA ALA A 103 -18.85 -8.81 1.64
C ALA A 103 -17.98 -9.92 1.02
N LEU A 104 -16.75 -9.60 0.64
CA LEU A 104 -15.79 -10.56 0.09
C LEU A 104 -15.42 -11.65 1.10
N ALA A 105 -15.29 -11.34 2.39
CA ALA A 105 -15.00 -12.33 3.42
C ALA A 105 -16.08 -13.42 3.53
N ARG A 106 -17.34 -13.07 3.24
CA ARG A 106 -18.43 -14.07 3.16
C ARG A 106 -18.38 -14.90 1.88
N LEU A 107 -17.89 -14.35 0.79
CA LEU A 107 -17.81 -15.00 -0.52
C LEU A 107 -16.50 -15.78 -0.70
N ALA A 108 -15.43 -15.37 -0.04
CA ALA A 108 -14.10 -15.97 -0.07
C ALA A 108 -13.56 -16.19 1.36
N PRO A 109 -14.13 -17.14 2.13
CA PRO A 109 -13.85 -17.30 3.55
C PRO A 109 -12.44 -17.81 3.87
N SER A 110 -11.65 -18.18 2.86
CA SER A 110 -10.24 -18.55 3.04
C SER A 110 -9.35 -17.37 3.46
N ILE A 111 -9.79 -16.13 3.24
CA ILE A 111 -9.04 -14.93 3.65
C ILE A 111 -9.62 -14.40 4.96
N THR A 112 -8.90 -14.59 6.05
CA THR A 112 -9.33 -14.27 7.43
C THR A 112 -8.62 -13.07 8.04
N LYS A 113 -7.79 -12.36 7.27
CA LYS A 113 -7.06 -11.18 7.73
C LYS A 113 -6.96 -10.10 6.68
N THR A 114 -6.84 -8.87 7.14
CA THR A 114 -6.58 -7.69 6.34
C THR A 114 -5.32 -7.01 6.85
N LEU A 115 -4.42 -6.67 5.94
CA LEU A 115 -3.25 -5.86 6.18
C LEU A 115 -3.51 -4.45 5.65
N VAL A 116 -3.39 -3.44 6.50
CA VAL A 116 -3.57 -2.02 6.16
C VAL A 116 -2.22 -1.34 6.10
N GLY A 117 -1.83 -0.90 4.93
CA GLY A 117 -0.50 -0.34 4.65
C GLY A 117 -0.28 1.11 5.10
N GLY A 118 -1.15 1.67 5.97
CA GLY A 118 -1.02 3.03 6.50
C GLY A 118 -1.86 4.07 5.76
N ASP A 119 -1.76 5.33 6.22
CA ASP A 119 -2.52 6.49 5.75
C ASP A 119 -4.04 6.25 5.81
N PHE A 120 -4.48 5.84 6.99
CA PHE A 120 -5.87 5.52 7.23
C PHE A 120 -6.74 6.76 7.49
N PRO A 121 -6.53 7.54 8.58
CA PRO A 121 -7.25 8.77 8.78
C PRO A 121 -6.54 9.92 8.08
N GLU A 122 -7.30 10.74 7.42
CA GLU A 122 -6.87 12.06 7.00
C GLU A 122 -7.90 13.07 7.44
N ALA A 123 -7.52 13.96 8.32
CA ALA A 123 -8.39 15.00 8.84
C ALA A 123 -8.31 16.31 8.01
N PHE A 124 -8.08 16.20 6.72
CA PHE A 124 -7.98 17.33 5.81
C PHE A 124 -9.24 18.20 5.85
N GLY A 125 -9.06 19.49 6.12
CA GLY A 125 -10.16 20.46 6.18
C GLY A 125 -11.06 20.36 7.40
N ALA A 126 -10.85 19.40 8.30
CA ALA A 126 -11.56 19.35 9.56
C ALA A 126 -10.95 20.36 10.55
N LYS A 127 -11.79 21.14 11.20
CA LYS A 127 -11.37 22.06 12.26
C LYS A 127 -11.57 21.37 13.60
N PHE A 128 -10.48 21.23 14.35
CA PHE A 128 -10.50 20.73 15.71
C PHE A 128 -10.01 21.82 16.66
N GLU A 129 -10.62 21.92 17.81
CA GLU A 129 -10.23 22.90 18.86
C GLU A 129 -9.11 22.32 19.74
N THR A 130 -9.03 21.00 19.82
CA THR A 130 -8.06 20.29 20.65
C THR A 130 -7.54 19.03 19.95
N ASP A 131 -6.31 18.59 20.30
CA ASP A 131 -5.72 17.32 19.85
C ASP A 131 -6.64 16.14 20.17
N ARG A 132 -7.27 16.18 21.34
CA ARG A 132 -8.18 15.12 21.76
C ARG A 132 -9.37 14.95 20.83
N GLN A 133 -9.96 16.04 20.36
CA GLN A 133 -11.07 15.97 19.40
C GLN A 133 -10.63 15.32 18.09
N CYS A 134 -9.39 15.55 17.69
CA CYS A 134 -8.85 14.94 16.50
C CYS A 134 -8.62 13.45 16.65
N VAL A 135 -8.00 13.03 17.75
CA VAL A 135 -7.79 11.61 18.06
C VAL A 135 -9.13 10.87 18.14
N ASP A 136 -10.11 11.43 18.87
CA ASP A 136 -11.45 10.84 19.00
C ASP A 136 -12.12 10.71 17.61
N TYR A 137 -11.96 11.70 16.74
CA TYR A 137 -12.47 11.66 15.37
C TYR A 137 -11.85 10.52 14.56
N ALA A 138 -10.52 10.42 14.56
CA ALA A 138 -9.82 9.37 13.83
C ALA A 138 -10.20 7.97 14.34
N VAL A 139 -10.28 7.78 15.66
CA VAL A 139 -10.69 6.52 16.30
C VAL A 139 -12.12 6.15 15.94
N ASP A 140 -13.06 7.10 16.00
CA ASP A 140 -14.48 6.84 15.68
C ASP A 140 -14.66 6.48 14.19
N TYR A 141 -13.97 7.17 13.30
CA TYR A 141 -14.02 6.86 11.87
C TYR A 141 -13.41 5.51 11.56
N TYR A 142 -12.25 5.21 12.14
CA TYR A 142 -11.64 3.89 12.00
C TYR A 142 -12.58 2.77 12.45
N ARG A 143 -13.18 2.96 13.62
CA ARG A 143 -14.11 1.98 14.18
C ARG A 143 -15.34 1.77 13.30
N LEU A 144 -16.05 2.84 12.94
CA LEU A 144 -17.35 2.76 12.26
C LEU A 144 -17.24 2.32 10.80
N PHE A 145 -16.27 2.84 10.06
CA PHE A 145 -16.17 2.59 8.62
C PHE A 145 -15.27 1.44 8.25
N TRP A 146 -14.46 0.98 9.20
CA TRP A 146 -13.49 -0.05 8.94
C TRP A 146 -13.65 -1.25 9.87
N LYS A 147 -13.37 -1.06 11.15
CA LYS A 147 -13.27 -2.15 12.12
C LYS A 147 -14.58 -2.93 12.28
N GLU A 148 -15.68 -2.24 12.60
CA GLU A 148 -16.96 -2.90 12.85
C GLU A 148 -17.47 -3.72 11.66
N PRO A 149 -17.46 -3.24 10.41
CA PRO A 149 -17.85 -4.04 9.26
C PRO A 149 -17.03 -5.32 9.09
N ILE A 150 -15.72 -5.26 9.34
CA ILE A 150 -14.79 -6.36 9.11
C ILE A 150 -14.78 -7.35 10.29
N GLU A 151 -14.75 -6.87 11.53
CA GLU A 151 -14.81 -7.75 12.72
C GLU A 151 -16.10 -8.55 12.76
N GLY A 152 -17.22 -7.96 12.35
CA GLY A 152 -18.52 -8.62 12.28
C GLY A 152 -18.57 -9.87 11.36
N VAL A 153 -17.54 -10.05 10.52
CA VAL A 153 -17.37 -11.24 9.65
C VAL A 153 -16.14 -12.07 10.00
N GLY A 154 -15.52 -11.84 11.16
CA GLY A 154 -14.42 -12.64 11.68
C GLY A 154 -13.06 -12.40 11.01
N VAL A 155 -12.88 -11.29 10.31
CA VAL A 155 -11.60 -10.93 9.68
C VAL A 155 -10.74 -10.11 10.66
N LYS A 156 -9.52 -10.58 10.93
CA LYS A 156 -8.53 -9.85 11.74
C LYS A 156 -7.92 -8.69 10.95
N VAL A 157 -7.59 -7.60 11.63
CA VAL A 157 -6.99 -6.41 11.02
C VAL A 157 -5.60 -6.15 11.62
N TYR A 158 -4.62 -5.91 10.76
CA TYR A 158 -3.25 -5.55 11.12
C TYR A 158 -2.84 -4.31 10.36
N THR A 159 -2.34 -3.28 11.04
CA THR A 159 -2.14 -1.96 10.45
C THR A 159 -0.70 -1.48 10.62
N ALA A 160 -0.09 -0.98 9.54
CA ALA A 160 1.11 -0.16 9.60
C ALA A 160 0.73 1.31 9.80
N LYS A 161 1.59 2.09 10.43
CA LYS A 161 1.42 3.53 10.56
C LYS A 161 1.94 4.24 9.32
N GLY A 162 1.11 5.11 8.73
CA GLY A 162 1.48 6.01 7.64
C GLY A 162 1.77 7.43 8.12
N ASN A 163 2.18 8.29 7.19
CA ASN A 163 2.54 9.67 7.52
C ASN A 163 1.31 10.56 7.75
N HIS A 164 0.11 10.17 7.34
CA HIS A 164 -1.14 10.86 7.65
C HIS A 164 -1.82 10.36 8.93
N ASP A 165 -1.33 9.30 9.56
CA ASP A 165 -1.98 8.67 10.71
C ASP A 165 -1.72 9.38 12.04
N PHE A 166 -0.86 10.38 12.09
CA PHE A 166 -0.48 11.07 13.32
C PHE A 166 -0.45 12.60 13.20
N THR A 167 -0.73 13.17 12.04
CA THR A 167 -0.79 14.61 11.84
C THR A 167 -2.15 15.05 11.33
N VAL A 168 -2.66 16.15 11.90
CA VAL A 168 -4.01 16.61 11.64
C VAL A 168 -4.06 17.89 10.88
N LYS A 169 -2.93 18.45 10.47
CA LYS A 169 -2.96 19.81 9.99
C LYS A 169 -2.50 20.07 8.60
N HIS A 170 -3.29 20.90 7.93
CA HIS A 170 -2.92 21.36 6.63
C HIS A 170 -3.36 22.71 6.14
N ASP A 171 -3.84 23.62 6.91
CA ASP A 171 -4.04 24.97 6.43
C ASP A 171 -3.33 26.02 7.29
N ALA A 172 -3.09 27.20 6.72
CA ALA A 172 -2.45 28.32 7.39
C ALA A 172 -3.29 28.89 8.56
N GLN A 173 -4.46 28.34 8.83
CA GLN A 173 -5.41 28.82 9.81
C GLN A 173 -5.46 27.97 11.09
N THR A 174 -4.82 26.80 11.07
CA THR A 174 -4.72 25.99 12.28
C THR A 174 -3.40 26.29 12.99
N PRO A 175 -3.34 26.48 14.31
CA PRO A 175 -2.10 26.68 15.03
C PRO A 175 -1.08 25.59 14.74
N ALA A 176 0.20 25.93 14.66
CA ALA A 176 1.24 24.99 14.25
C ALA A 176 1.19 23.69 15.07
N GLY A 177 1.01 22.56 14.36
CA GLY A 177 1.40 21.26 14.89
C GLY A 177 0.46 20.58 15.85
N PHE A 178 -0.74 20.20 15.41
CA PHE A 178 -1.38 19.05 16.05
C PHE A 178 -0.63 17.81 15.59
N THR A 179 0.17 17.24 16.46
CA THR A 179 0.72 15.90 16.31
C THR A 179 0.10 15.05 17.40
N TYR A 180 -0.32 13.84 17.05
CA TYR A 180 -0.62 12.86 18.08
C TYR A 180 0.68 12.56 18.85
N SER A 181 0.55 12.36 20.16
CA SER A 181 1.62 11.67 20.88
C SER A 181 1.83 10.26 20.29
N GLY A 182 2.97 9.65 20.54
CA GLY A 182 3.19 8.26 20.12
C GLY A 182 2.13 7.31 20.69
N VAL A 183 1.69 7.52 21.92
CA VAL A 183 0.58 6.77 22.56
C VAL A 183 -0.72 6.92 21.79
N ASP A 184 -1.05 8.13 21.33
CA ASP A 184 -2.26 8.37 20.55
C ASP A 184 -2.17 7.73 19.16
N ALA A 185 -1.00 7.78 18.50
CA ALA A 185 -0.77 7.10 17.24
C ALA A 185 -0.95 5.58 17.39
N ARG A 186 -0.39 4.97 18.43
CA ARG A 186 -0.59 3.57 18.76
C ARG A 186 -2.06 3.21 18.98
N LYS A 187 -2.78 4.04 19.72
CA LYS A 187 -4.22 3.87 19.96
C LYS A 187 -5.03 3.84 18.66
N ILE A 188 -4.71 4.73 17.72
CA ILE A 188 -5.38 4.78 16.41
C ILE A 188 -5.00 3.58 15.57
N VAL A 189 -3.71 3.33 15.40
CA VAL A 189 -3.18 2.36 14.44
C VAL A 189 -3.34 0.91 14.93
N MET A 190 -3.08 0.65 16.22
CA MET A 190 -3.07 -0.71 16.75
C MET A 190 -4.30 -1.03 17.59
N ASP A 191 -4.60 -0.23 18.59
CA ASP A 191 -5.66 -0.57 19.56
C ASP A 191 -7.05 -0.46 18.93
N SER A 192 -7.28 0.59 18.12
CA SER A 192 -8.54 0.76 17.41
C SER A 192 -8.71 -0.24 16.26
N ALA A 193 -7.59 -0.66 15.65
CA ALA A 193 -7.59 -1.69 14.62
C ALA A 193 -7.84 -3.10 15.17
N GLY A 194 -7.73 -3.28 16.49
CA GLY A 194 -7.86 -4.60 17.09
C GLY A 194 -6.68 -5.52 16.76
N CYS A 195 -5.48 -4.96 16.55
CA CYS A 195 -4.23 -5.72 16.40
C CYS A 195 -3.97 -6.52 17.68
N ARG A 196 -4.51 -7.71 17.74
CA ARG A 196 -4.36 -8.64 18.87
C ARG A 196 -3.46 -9.80 18.48
N GLU A 197 -2.88 -10.45 19.48
CA GLU A 197 -2.01 -11.60 19.26
C GLU A 197 -0.74 -11.23 18.46
N VAL A 198 -0.22 -10.02 18.67
CA VAL A 198 1.02 -9.55 18.06
C VAL A 198 2.13 -9.47 19.10
N VAL A 199 3.36 -9.63 18.65
CA VAL A 199 4.56 -9.44 19.49
C VAL A 199 5.06 -8.02 19.26
N THR A 200 5.03 -7.20 20.29
CA THR A 200 5.50 -5.81 20.32
C THR A 200 6.74 -5.66 21.17
N ASN A 201 7.44 -4.54 21.04
CA ASN A 201 8.54 -4.20 21.92
C ASN A 201 8.01 -3.80 23.32
N PRO A 202 8.29 -4.58 24.37
CA PRO A 202 7.79 -4.28 25.71
C PRO A 202 8.43 -3.01 26.32
N ASP A 203 9.61 -2.63 25.84
CA ASP A 203 10.34 -1.45 26.28
C ASP A 203 9.96 -0.18 25.52
N ASP A 204 8.95 -0.28 24.65
CA ASP A 204 8.46 0.82 23.82
C ASP A 204 6.92 0.86 23.81
N PRO A 205 6.30 1.52 24.80
CA PRO A 205 4.86 1.59 24.91
C PRO A 205 4.20 2.39 23.77
N GLU A 206 4.96 3.17 23.01
CA GLU A 206 4.50 3.95 21.87
C GLU A 206 4.70 3.22 20.53
N ALA A 207 5.34 2.02 20.54
CA ALA A 207 5.65 1.27 19.34
C ALA A 207 4.42 0.99 18.48
N CYS A 208 4.50 1.39 17.20
CA CYS A 208 3.58 0.99 16.14
C CYS A 208 4.21 -0.07 15.21
N TYR A 209 5.27 -0.73 15.67
CA TYR A 209 5.95 -1.83 14.99
C TYR A 209 5.83 -3.12 15.79
N TYR A 210 5.67 -4.23 15.08
CA TYR A 210 5.39 -5.54 15.68
C TYR A 210 5.59 -6.66 14.67
N TYR A 211 5.47 -7.90 15.13
CA TYR A 211 5.27 -9.04 14.22
C TYR A 211 4.18 -9.98 14.75
N PHE A 212 3.67 -10.81 13.86
CA PHE A 212 2.81 -11.93 14.21
C PHE A 212 3.05 -13.11 13.27
N ASP A 213 2.71 -14.29 13.73
CA ASP A 213 2.98 -15.54 13.04
C ASP A 213 1.69 -16.25 12.61
N ASN A 214 1.64 -16.70 11.36
CA ASN A 214 0.75 -17.77 10.94
C ASN A 214 1.54 -19.09 10.92
N ALA A 215 1.55 -19.79 12.05
CA ALA A 215 2.33 -21.01 12.20
C ALA A 215 1.89 -22.14 11.25
N ALA A 216 0.60 -22.22 10.93
CA ALA A 216 0.07 -23.22 10.00
C ALA A 216 0.61 -23.03 8.59
N ALA A 217 0.76 -21.78 8.16
CA ALA A 217 1.32 -21.40 6.86
C ALA A 217 2.84 -21.29 6.87
N ARG A 218 3.47 -21.25 8.05
CA ARG A 218 4.90 -20.93 8.25
C ARG A 218 5.24 -19.54 7.68
N VAL A 219 4.40 -18.57 7.95
CA VAL A 219 4.57 -17.18 7.51
C VAL A 219 4.59 -16.25 8.71
N ARG A 220 5.63 -15.44 8.82
CA ARG A 220 5.73 -14.30 9.73
C ARG A 220 5.40 -13.02 9.00
N TYR A 221 4.56 -12.21 9.59
CA TYR A 221 4.26 -10.86 9.15
C TYR A 221 5.01 -9.87 10.06
N ILE A 222 5.91 -9.10 9.47
CA ILE A 222 6.72 -8.09 10.17
C ILE A 222 6.19 -6.73 9.77
N VAL A 223 5.72 -5.96 10.74
CA VAL A 223 5.21 -4.61 10.51
C VAL A 223 6.20 -3.59 11.07
N ALA A 224 6.72 -2.73 10.20
CA ALA A 224 7.63 -1.66 10.58
C ALA A 224 6.93 -0.29 10.52
N ASP A 225 7.32 0.59 11.44
CA ASP A 225 6.89 1.99 11.47
C ASP A 225 7.91 2.87 10.76
N THR A 226 7.64 3.22 9.52
CA THR A 226 8.53 4.05 8.69
C THR A 226 8.37 5.56 8.96
N THR A 227 7.58 5.91 9.96
CA THR A 227 7.34 7.29 10.41
C THR A 227 7.69 7.50 11.88
N ASP A 228 8.42 6.55 12.45
CA ASP A 228 8.83 6.50 13.86
C ASP A 228 9.75 7.66 14.29
N SER A 229 10.58 8.17 13.37
CA SER A 229 11.51 9.27 13.65
C SER A 229 10.89 10.66 13.54
N ILE A 230 9.58 10.77 13.37
CA ILE A 230 8.91 12.05 13.19
C ILE A 230 8.82 12.78 14.52
N THR A 231 9.37 14.01 14.54
CA THR A 231 9.25 14.90 15.68
C THR A 231 8.05 15.83 15.53
N SER A 232 7.35 16.07 16.63
CA SER A 232 6.15 16.91 16.73
C SER A 232 6.31 18.37 16.27
N SER A 233 7.53 18.82 15.96
CA SER A 233 7.83 20.22 15.68
C SER A 233 7.75 20.62 14.21
N ARG A 234 7.47 19.70 13.28
CA ARG A 234 7.44 19.98 11.84
C ARG A 234 6.09 19.67 11.21
N PRO A 235 5.66 20.47 10.23
CA PRO A 235 4.46 20.14 9.46
C PRO A 235 4.62 18.78 8.76
N TYR A 236 3.55 18.00 8.62
CA TYR A 236 3.57 16.63 8.10
C TYR A 236 4.26 16.48 6.73
N TRP A 237 4.11 17.47 5.84
CA TRP A 237 4.75 17.48 4.52
C TRP A 237 6.26 17.78 4.56
N ALA A 238 6.76 18.29 5.68
CA ALA A 238 8.19 18.53 5.94
C ALA A 238 8.81 17.44 6.81
N VAL A 239 8.11 16.33 6.99
CA VAL A 239 8.46 15.29 7.91
C VAL A 239 9.54 14.42 7.33
N GLN A 240 10.62 14.31 8.05
CA GLN A 240 11.63 13.28 7.82
C GLN A 240 11.06 11.96 8.32
N SER A 241 10.59 11.16 7.41
CA SER A 241 10.27 9.77 7.68
C SER A 241 11.54 9.03 8.09
N GLY A 242 11.43 7.99 8.89
CA GLY A 242 12.58 7.21 9.31
C GLY A 242 12.21 6.15 10.32
N ILE A 243 13.22 5.38 10.67
CA ILE A 243 13.15 4.33 11.68
C ILE A 243 14.13 4.70 12.78
N HIS A 244 13.70 4.68 14.04
CA HIS A 244 14.60 4.87 15.17
C HIS A 244 15.50 3.64 15.37
N GLU A 245 16.69 3.87 15.94
CA GLU A 245 17.62 2.81 16.30
C GLU A 245 16.97 1.72 17.16
N LYS A 246 16.19 2.12 18.16
CA LYS A 246 15.45 1.21 19.06
C LYS A 246 14.54 0.25 18.27
N GLN A 247 13.79 0.75 17.30
CA GLN A 247 12.96 -0.07 16.44
C GLN A 247 13.79 -0.99 15.56
N LEU A 248 14.82 -0.44 14.90
CA LEU A 248 15.67 -1.20 13.99
C LEU A 248 16.33 -2.39 14.68
N LEU A 249 16.92 -2.17 15.87
CA LEU A 249 17.56 -3.23 16.65
C LEU A 249 16.53 -4.25 17.15
N TRP A 250 15.35 -3.80 17.60
CA TRP A 250 14.30 -4.72 18.04
C TRP A 250 13.78 -5.60 16.88
N LEU A 251 13.55 -5.02 15.70
CA LEU A 251 13.16 -5.78 14.52
C LEU A 251 14.24 -6.79 14.12
N ALA A 252 15.51 -6.39 14.17
CA ALA A 252 16.63 -7.28 13.88
C ALA A 252 16.67 -8.45 14.84
N ASP A 253 16.63 -8.19 16.16
CA ASP A 253 16.78 -9.19 17.20
C ASP A 253 15.57 -10.12 17.33
N ASN A 254 14.36 -9.57 17.23
CA ASN A 254 13.14 -10.29 17.61
C ASN A 254 12.30 -10.74 16.41
N ALA A 255 12.31 -10.00 15.31
CA ALA A 255 11.45 -10.31 14.17
C ALA A 255 12.22 -11.04 13.05
N VAL A 256 13.42 -10.57 12.71
CA VAL A 256 14.20 -11.09 11.57
C VAL A 256 15.11 -12.24 12.00
N ALA A 257 15.98 -12.04 13.01
CA ALA A 257 16.93 -13.07 13.43
C ALA A 257 16.25 -14.34 13.99
N THR A 258 15.05 -14.19 14.55
CA THR A 258 14.26 -15.30 15.10
C THR A 258 13.31 -15.95 14.10
N LEU A 259 13.35 -15.58 12.82
CA LEU A 259 12.51 -16.23 11.81
C LEU A 259 12.81 -17.72 11.73
N PRO A 260 11.85 -18.62 11.99
CA PRO A 260 12.12 -20.05 12.09
C PRO A 260 12.60 -20.67 10.77
N ILE A 261 13.29 -21.80 10.87
CA ILE A 261 13.78 -22.55 9.73
C ILE A 261 12.62 -22.95 8.81
N GLY A 262 12.77 -22.66 7.52
CA GLY A 262 11.76 -22.99 6.48
C GLY A 262 10.55 -22.08 6.51
N TRP A 263 10.57 -20.97 7.27
CA TRP A 263 9.52 -19.98 7.27
C TRP A 263 9.79 -18.87 6.25
N HIS A 264 8.73 -18.18 5.89
CA HIS A 264 8.74 -17.00 5.04
C HIS A 264 8.33 -15.77 5.85
N ALA A 265 8.91 -14.63 5.52
CA ALA A 265 8.49 -13.35 6.08
C ALA A 265 7.85 -12.47 5.01
N VAL A 266 6.71 -11.88 5.33
CA VAL A 266 6.11 -10.75 4.62
C VAL A 266 6.35 -9.51 5.48
N VAL A 267 7.06 -8.53 4.93
CA VAL A 267 7.34 -7.27 5.60
C VAL A 267 6.32 -6.25 5.11
N MET A 268 5.67 -5.56 6.01
CA MET A 268 4.71 -4.50 5.70
C MET A 268 5.14 -3.20 6.39
N HIS A 269 5.13 -2.13 5.64
CA HIS A 269 5.30 -0.78 6.16
C HIS A 269 4.69 0.23 5.17
N HIS A 270 4.61 1.50 5.56
CA HIS A 270 3.94 2.48 4.71
C HIS A 270 4.83 3.01 3.60
N ILE A 271 5.98 3.61 3.94
CA ILE A 271 6.84 4.30 2.98
C ILE A 271 7.88 3.32 2.41
N PRO A 272 7.94 3.10 1.08
CA PRO A 272 8.84 2.14 0.47
C PRO A 272 10.32 2.37 0.80
N ILE A 273 11.05 1.28 1.05
CA ILE A 273 12.51 1.33 1.32
C ILE A 273 13.36 1.00 0.09
N GLN A 274 12.78 0.39 -0.93
CA GLN A 274 13.48 -0.02 -2.13
C GLN A 274 13.06 0.80 -3.35
N GLY A 275 14.05 1.22 -4.14
CA GLY A 275 13.85 2.01 -5.33
C GLY A 275 13.09 3.28 -5.00
N VAL A 276 13.49 3.88 -3.92
CA VAL A 276 12.81 5.00 -3.31
C VAL A 276 12.63 6.09 -4.31
N VAL A 277 11.41 6.43 -4.43
CA VAL A 277 10.95 7.56 -5.13
C VAL A 277 10.89 8.68 -4.16
N GLY A 278 11.56 9.68 -4.45
CA GLY A 278 11.63 10.82 -3.59
C GLY A 278 13.06 11.05 -3.15
N ASN A 279 13.29 12.21 -2.64
CA ASN A 279 14.60 12.69 -2.31
C ASN A 279 15.29 11.76 -1.30
N ALA A 280 16.37 11.14 -1.72
CA ALA A 280 17.19 10.25 -0.89
C ALA A 280 17.65 10.88 0.45
N GLY A 281 17.36 12.16 0.69
CA GLY A 281 17.63 12.90 1.92
C GLY A 281 16.48 12.91 2.94
N GLU A 282 15.30 12.39 2.62
CA GLU A 282 14.11 12.51 3.49
C GLU A 282 13.99 11.38 4.50
N ILE A 283 14.76 10.28 4.35
CA ILE A 283 14.50 9.06 5.09
C ILE A 283 15.73 8.62 5.89
N LYS A 284 15.69 8.83 7.18
CA LYS A 284 16.74 8.37 8.10
C LYS A 284 16.60 6.86 8.38
N LEU A 285 17.72 6.14 8.37
CA LEU A 285 17.85 4.73 8.72
C LEU A 285 17.08 3.74 7.82
N TYR A 286 16.67 4.13 6.63
CA TYR A 286 16.10 3.18 5.67
C TYR A 286 17.17 2.29 5.05
N ALA A 287 18.34 2.85 4.75
CA ALA A 287 19.45 2.04 4.27
C ALA A 287 19.78 0.92 5.26
N PRO A 288 19.99 1.16 6.57
CA PRO A 288 20.17 0.10 7.55
C PRO A 288 19.00 -0.90 7.62
N PHE A 289 17.75 -0.47 7.51
CA PHE A 289 16.61 -1.41 7.51
C PHE A 289 16.62 -2.28 6.26
N ARG A 290 16.87 -1.71 5.10
CA ARG A 290 17.04 -2.45 3.85
C ARG A 290 18.22 -3.42 3.95
N GLU A 291 19.36 -2.97 4.46
CA GLU A 291 20.55 -3.80 4.65
C GLU A 291 20.30 -4.98 5.60
N LEU A 292 19.50 -4.80 6.65
CA LEU A 292 19.06 -5.89 7.51
C LEU A 292 18.36 -6.99 6.71
N LEU A 293 17.35 -6.62 5.90
CA LEU A 293 16.58 -7.58 5.13
C LEU A 293 17.44 -8.26 4.05
N GLU A 294 18.27 -7.48 3.36
CA GLU A 294 19.16 -7.98 2.32
C GLU A 294 20.25 -8.92 2.89
N ALA A 295 20.86 -8.57 4.03
CA ALA A 295 21.87 -9.40 4.70
C ALA A 295 21.25 -10.72 5.17
N TYR A 296 20.07 -10.67 5.78
CA TYR A 296 19.34 -11.89 6.17
C TYR A 296 19.05 -12.77 4.95
N GLN A 297 18.54 -12.19 3.87
CA GLN A 297 18.22 -12.92 2.63
C GLN A 297 19.45 -13.53 1.98
N ALA A 298 20.59 -12.82 1.99
CA ALA A 298 21.87 -13.27 1.44
C ALA A 298 22.63 -14.23 2.35
N ARG A 299 22.17 -14.51 3.58
CA ARG A 299 22.94 -15.26 4.60
C ARG A 299 24.28 -14.57 4.94
N GLY A 300 24.29 -13.26 4.87
CA GLY A 300 25.47 -12.44 5.04
C GLY A 300 25.57 -11.80 6.42
N ARG A 301 26.45 -10.81 6.50
CA ARG A 301 26.69 -10.01 7.70
C ARG A 301 26.30 -8.57 7.46
N THR A 302 25.90 -7.88 8.52
CA THR A 302 25.69 -6.45 8.53
C THR A 302 25.95 -5.86 9.90
N THR A 303 26.21 -4.56 9.95
CA THR A 303 26.35 -3.82 11.20
C THR A 303 25.28 -2.75 11.28
N LEU A 304 24.42 -2.83 12.28
CA LEU A 304 23.31 -1.91 12.50
C LEU A 304 23.54 -1.15 13.80
N CYS A 305 23.63 0.16 13.74
CA CYS A 305 23.82 1.00 14.93
C CYS A 305 24.98 0.53 15.84
N GLY A 306 26.08 0.06 15.24
CA GLY A 306 27.25 -0.44 15.96
C GLY A 306 27.16 -1.90 16.46
N LYS A 307 26.05 -2.59 16.26
CA LYS A 307 25.87 -4.00 16.59
C LYS A 307 26.02 -4.88 15.33
N GLU A 308 26.89 -5.88 15.42
CA GLU A 308 27.12 -6.84 14.32
C GLU A 308 26.06 -7.95 14.33
N TYR A 309 25.62 -8.32 13.13
CA TYR A 309 24.70 -9.43 12.87
C TYR A 309 25.32 -10.38 11.85
N ASP A 310 25.26 -11.67 12.13
CA ASP A 310 25.68 -12.74 11.23
C ASP A 310 24.50 -13.67 10.97
N PHE A 311 24.06 -13.73 9.74
CA PHE A 311 22.94 -14.54 9.30
C PHE A 311 23.35 -15.82 8.54
N ALA A 312 24.62 -16.26 8.65
CA ALA A 312 25.11 -17.46 7.96
C ALA A 312 24.25 -18.70 8.22
N ASP A 313 23.68 -18.81 9.42
CA ASP A 313 22.81 -19.91 9.83
C ASP A 313 21.31 -19.65 9.62
N ALA A 314 20.93 -18.51 9.10
CA ALA A 314 19.53 -18.22 8.80
C ALA A 314 18.99 -19.21 7.76
N ARG A 315 17.77 -19.72 7.97
CA ARG A 315 17.12 -20.70 7.08
C ARG A 315 15.69 -20.31 6.70
N GLY A 316 15.24 -19.15 7.15
CA GLY A 316 14.01 -18.53 6.70
C GLY A 316 14.24 -17.75 5.39
N ARG A 317 13.22 -17.09 4.88
CA ARG A 317 13.27 -16.27 3.67
C ARG A 317 12.41 -15.02 3.81
N ILE A 318 12.96 -13.86 3.44
CA ILE A 318 12.13 -12.68 3.22
C ILE A 318 11.48 -12.84 1.85
N LEU A 319 10.18 -13.11 1.84
CA LEU A 319 9.44 -13.36 0.62
C LEU A 319 9.10 -12.07 -0.10
N MET A 320 8.55 -11.13 0.64
CA MET A 320 7.98 -9.91 0.08
C MET A 320 8.05 -8.75 1.08
N ASP A 321 8.23 -7.57 0.54
CA ASP A 321 8.06 -6.28 1.18
C ASP A 321 6.90 -5.55 0.50
N ILE A 322 5.84 -5.17 1.24
CA ILE A 322 4.61 -4.58 0.69
C ILE A 322 4.30 -3.24 1.35
N THR A 323 4.00 -2.23 0.53
CA THR A 323 3.95 -0.83 0.95
C THR A 323 2.85 -0.04 0.26
N GLY A 324 2.61 1.20 0.73
CA GLY A 324 1.72 2.20 0.14
C GLY A 324 2.44 3.50 -0.23
N HIS A 325 1.90 4.64 0.24
CA HIS A 325 2.47 5.98 0.21
C HIS A 325 2.56 6.66 -1.17
N HIS A 326 2.97 5.95 -2.20
CA HIS A 326 3.17 6.55 -3.52
C HIS A 326 1.91 6.59 -4.38
N HIS A 327 0.82 6.00 -3.92
CA HIS A 327 -0.43 5.91 -4.66
C HIS A 327 -0.27 5.32 -6.08
N ALA A 328 0.73 4.48 -6.27
CA ALA A 328 1.09 3.91 -7.58
C ALA A 328 1.42 2.43 -7.47
N GLU A 329 0.97 1.64 -8.43
CA GLU A 329 1.32 0.23 -8.52
C GLU A 329 2.75 0.06 -9.03
N ARG A 330 3.56 -0.67 -8.27
CA ARG A 330 4.92 -0.97 -8.64
C ARG A 330 5.40 -2.30 -8.07
N GLN A 331 6.19 -3.03 -8.84
CA GLN A 331 6.87 -4.24 -8.40
C GLN A 331 8.34 -4.18 -8.81
N THR A 332 9.22 -4.59 -7.90
CA THR A 332 10.64 -4.79 -8.17
C THR A 332 11.12 -6.07 -7.46
N PHE A 333 12.20 -6.64 -7.94
CA PHE A 333 12.80 -7.81 -7.30
C PHE A 333 14.30 -7.58 -7.17
N VAL A 334 14.75 -7.34 -5.94
CA VAL A 334 16.13 -6.96 -5.66
C VAL A 334 16.67 -7.83 -4.54
N LYS A 335 17.89 -8.36 -4.72
CA LYS A 335 18.56 -9.19 -3.71
C LYS A 335 17.70 -10.37 -3.20
N GLY A 336 16.84 -10.92 -4.05
CA GLY A 336 16.00 -12.06 -3.70
C GLY A 336 14.71 -11.71 -2.94
N ILE A 337 14.37 -10.43 -2.81
CA ILE A 337 13.18 -9.93 -2.14
C ILE A 337 12.26 -9.28 -3.18
N LEU A 338 10.97 -9.64 -3.16
CA LEU A 338 9.93 -8.99 -3.95
C LEU A 338 9.46 -7.72 -3.22
N HIS A 339 9.66 -6.55 -3.81
CA HIS A 339 9.15 -5.29 -3.29
C HIS A 339 7.93 -4.85 -4.07
N VAL A 340 6.83 -4.61 -3.38
CA VAL A 340 5.54 -4.24 -3.97
C VAL A 340 5.06 -2.94 -3.34
N THR A 341 4.72 -1.97 -4.18
CA THR A 341 4.01 -0.77 -3.76
C THR A 341 2.62 -0.79 -4.38
N GLU A 342 1.60 -0.59 -3.56
CA GLU A 342 0.21 -0.66 -3.97
C GLU A 342 -0.39 0.73 -4.21
N PRO A 343 -1.36 0.84 -5.12
CA PRO A 343 -2.10 2.08 -5.34
C PRO A 343 -2.98 2.42 -4.15
N CYS A 344 -3.32 3.70 -4.00
CA CYS A 344 -4.16 4.15 -2.91
C CYS A 344 -5.62 3.70 -3.08
N ASP A 345 -6.30 3.41 -1.96
CA ASP A 345 -7.74 3.12 -1.95
C ASP A 345 -8.60 4.38 -2.02
N ALA A 346 -8.08 5.55 -1.66
CA ALA A 346 -8.83 6.80 -1.69
C ALA A 346 -9.46 7.08 -3.06
N ALA A 347 -10.69 7.58 -3.04
CA ALA A 347 -11.49 7.84 -4.25
C ALA A 347 -11.08 9.10 -5.03
N TYR A 348 -9.83 9.52 -4.95
CA TYR A 348 -9.31 10.62 -5.76
C TYR A 348 -9.10 10.18 -7.19
N SER A 349 -9.77 10.85 -8.12
CA SER A 349 -9.75 10.50 -9.54
C SER A 349 -8.38 10.67 -10.21
N ASP A 350 -7.43 11.34 -9.57
CA ASP A 350 -6.23 11.83 -10.23
C ASP A 350 -4.92 11.23 -9.70
N TYR A 351 -4.97 10.33 -8.69
CA TYR A 351 -3.77 9.82 -8.03
C TYR A 351 -3.21 8.53 -8.60
N ILE A 352 -3.91 7.87 -9.53
CA ILE A 352 -3.41 6.65 -10.14
C ILE A 352 -2.71 6.97 -11.43
N VAL A 353 -1.40 6.90 -11.40
CA VAL A 353 -0.59 7.00 -12.61
C VAL A 353 0.37 5.84 -12.67
N GLY A 354 -0.01 4.84 -13.44
CA GLY A 354 0.97 3.95 -14.02
C GLY A 354 1.45 4.58 -15.33
N SER A 355 2.72 4.89 -15.47
CA SER A 355 3.22 5.66 -16.60
C SER A 355 4.05 4.85 -17.58
N ALA A 356 4.22 3.58 -17.35
CA ALA A 356 4.82 2.72 -18.37
C ALA A 356 3.76 2.28 -19.38
N PRO A 357 4.09 2.16 -20.67
CA PRO A 357 3.16 1.68 -21.70
C PRO A 357 2.52 0.34 -21.36
N TRP A 358 3.19 -0.50 -20.58
CA TRP A 358 2.72 -1.79 -20.10
C TRP A 358 2.02 -1.73 -18.73
N CYS A 359 2.25 -0.70 -17.92
CA CYS A 359 1.45 -0.48 -16.72
C CYS A 359 0.05 -0.01 -17.06
N GLY A 360 -0.11 0.47 -18.32
CA GLY A 360 -1.35 1.00 -18.83
C GLY A 360 -1.90 2.15 -18.03
N ASP A 361 -2.75 2.91 -18.63
CA ASP A 361 -3.61 3.80 -17.88
C ASP A 361 -4.44 2.92 -16.94
N LEU A 362 -4.06 2.86 -15.67
CA LEU A 362 -5.01 2.38 -14.67
C LEU A 362 -6.26 3.21 -14.89
N PRO A 363 -7.44 2.60 -15.07
CA PRO A 363 -8.63 3.36 -15.28
C PRO A 363 -8.73 4.38 -14.15
N SER A 364 -8.87 5.64 -14.52
CA SER A 364 -9.04 6.72 -13.55
C SER A 364 -10.13 6.31 -12.58
N LYS A 365 -9.89 6.47 -11.29
CA LYS A 365 -10.89 6.16 -10.27
C LYS A 365 -12.17 6.92 -10.57
N ARG A 366 -13.26 6.19 -10.70
CA ARG A 366 -14.56 6.77 -11.05
C ARG A 366 -15.51 6.65 -9.87
N ALA A 367 -15.85 7.77 -9.27
CA ALA A 367 -16.90 7.83 -8.25
C ALA A 367 -18.23 7.25 -8.78
N GLY A 368 -18.87 6.38 -8.00
CA GLY A 368 -20.11 5.71 -8.39
C GLY A 368 -19.90 4.49 -9.29
N ALA A 369 -18.70 3.97 -9.38
CA ALA A 369 -18.35 2.71 -10.02
C ALA A 369 -17.44 1.89 -9.12
N VAL A 370 -17.28 0.60 -9.40
CA VAL A 370 -16.38 -0.27 -8.62
C VAL A 370 -14.93 0.22 -8.59
N THR A 371 -14.52 0.96 -9.63
CA THR A 371 -13.18 1.54 -9.74
C THR A 371 -12.95 2.74 -8.83
N GLU A 372 -13.94 3.17 -8.03
CA GLU A 372 -13.73 4.21 -7.02
C GLU A 372 -12.80 3.76 -5.89
N GLN A 373 -12.60 2.45 -5.75
CA GLN A 373 -11.72 1.84 -4.76
C GLN A 373 -10.67 0.95 -5.41
N THR A 374 -9.59 0.68 -4.69
CA THR A 374 -8.50 -0.15 -5.19
C THR A 374 -7.80 -0.83 -4.03
N PHE A 375 -7.89 -2.16 -3.97
CA PHE A 375 -7.15 -3.01 -3.04
C PHE A 375 -7.01 -4.42 -3.62
N ASP A 376 -6.29 -5.30 -2.97
CA ASP A 376 -6.00 -6.63 -3.49
C ASP A 376 -6.35 -7.75 -2.50
N ALA A 377 -6.80 -8.88 -3.04
CA ALA A 377 -6.66 -10.17 -2.39
C ALA A 377 -5.27 -10.72 -2.75
N VAL A 378 -4.42 -10.89 -1.75
CA VAL A 378 -3.07 -11.42 -1.91
C VAL A 378 -3.04 -12.87 -1.45
N GLN A 379 -2.60 -13.78 -2.32
CA GLN A 379 -2.51 -15.21 -2.03
C GLN A 379 -1.07 -15.70 -2.25
N LEU A 380 -0.49 -16.33 -1.22
CA LEU A 380 0.88 -16.82 -1.21
C LEU A 380 0.89 -18.31 -1.60
N ASP A 381 1.28 -18.63 -2.82
CA ASP A 381 1.52 -20.02 -3.25
C ASP A 381 3.00 -20.33 -3.08
N LEU A 382 3.39 -20.73 -1.88
CA LEU A 382 4.78 -21.01 -1.53
C LEU A 382 5.33 -22.22 -2.25
N ALA A 383 4.48 -23.18 -2.62
CA ALA A 383 4.87 -24.39 -3.33
C ALA A 383 5.24 -24.11 -4.80
N ARG A 384 4.55 -23.15 -5.44
CA ARG A 384 4.86 -22.70 -6.80
C ARG A 384 5.77 -21.49 -6.84
N GLU A 385 6.17 -20.97 -5.68
CA GLU A 385 6.97 -19.75 -5.57
C GLU A 385 6.30 -18.56 -6.27
N MET A 386 5.01 -18.38 -6.02
CA MET A 386 4.20 -17.33 -6.63
C MET A 386 3.39 -16.55 -5.59
N VAL A 387 3.16 -15.28 -5.88
CA VAL A 387 2.19 -14.44 -5.18
C VAL A 387 1.16 -13.95 -6.19
N TYR A 388 -0.11 -14.17 -5.89
CA TYR A 388 -1.22 -13.68 -6.70
C TYR A 388 -1.85 -12.46 -6.04
N PHE A 389 -2.05 -11.42 -6.83
CA PHE A 389 -2.78 -10.22 -6.48
C PHE A 389 -4.06 -10.20 -7.32
N THR A 390 -5.19 -10.48 -6.70
CA THR A 390 -6.49 -10.38 -7.36
C THR A 390 -7.10 -9.02 -7.01
N ARG A 391 -7.19 -8.16 -8.03
CA ARG A 391 -7.60 -6.77 -7.87
C ARG A 391 -9.09 -6.63 -7.56
N VAL A 392 -9.38 -5.80 -6.56
CA VAL A 392 -10.72 -5.31 -6.23
C VAL A 392 -10.79 -3.84 -6.61
N GLY A 393 -11.71 -3.50 -7.50
CA GLY A 393 -11.88 -2.13 -7.96
C GLY A 393 -11.03 -1.76 -9.17
N GLY A 394 -10.31 -0.64 -9.11
CA GLY A 394 -9.50 -0.13 -10.22
C GLY A 394 -8.18 -0.86 -10.37
N GLY A 395 -7.84 -1.27 -11.58
CA GLY A 395 -6.59 -1.94 -11.91
C GLY A 395 -6.78 -3.37 -12.41
N GLN A 396 -5.71 -4.17 -12.42
CA GLN A 396 -5.67 -5.51 -13.00
C GLN A 396 -5.03 -6.53 -12.06
N ASP A 397 -5.33 -7.80 -12.31
CA ASP A 397 -4.73 -8.92 -11.59
C ASP A 397 -3.25 -9.07 -11.95
N ARG A 398 -2.47 -9.58 -10.99
CA ARG A 398 -1.04 -9.87 -11.16
C ARG A 398 -0.71 -11.22 -10.55
N ALA A 399 0.11 -12.00 -11.25
CA ALA A 399 0.76 -13.20 -10.74
C ALA A 399 2.27 -12.96 -10.79
N ILE A 400 2.96 -13.02 -9.65
CA ILE A 400 4.37 -12.65 -9.57
C ILE A 400 5.16 -13.83 -9.04
N HIS A 401 6.17 -14.26 -9.83
CA HIS A 401 7.12 -15.26 -9.37
C HIS A 401 8.02 -14.67 -8.28
N THR A 402 8.27 -15.42 -7.22
CA THR A 402 9.06 -14.96 -6.08
C THR A 402 10.51 -15.44 -6.10
N ARG A 403 10.92 -16.12 -7.17
CA ARG A 403 12.31 -16.50 -7.41
C ARG A 403 12.78 -15.96 -8.76
N ALA A 404 13.93 -15.30 -8.74
CA ALA A 404 14.57 -14.83 -9.97
C ALA A 404 15.21 -15.99 -10.74
N ARG A 405 15.09 -15.94 -12.06
CA ARG A 405 15.88 -16.78 -12.97
C ARG A 405 17.22 -16.09 -13.22
N GLU A 406 18.31 -16.80 -13.03
CA GLU A 406 19.64 -16.30 -13.40
C GLU A 406 19.91 -16.49 -14.88
N VAL A 407 20.41 -15.44 -15.54
CA VAL A 407 20.78 -15.44 -16.97
C VAL A 407 22.11 -14.73 -17.12
N LYS A 408 23.07 -15.36 -17.82
CA LYS A 408 24.36 -14.71 -18.07
C LYS A 408 24.22 -13.57 -19.06
N ALA A 409 24.96 -12.49 -18.86
CA ALA A 409 25.05 -11.40 -19.83
C ALA A 409 25.48 -11.93 -21.20
N GLY A 410 24.83 -11.47 -22.27
CA GLY A 410 25.00 -11.97 -23.63
C GLY A 410 24.20 -13.24 -23.97
N ALA A 411 23.55 -13.88 -22.98
CA ALA A 411 22.73 -15.07 -23.24
C ALA A 411 21.26 -14.70 -23.47
N THR A 412 20.52 -15.64 -24.03
CA THR A 412 19.05 -15.56 -24.20
C THR A 412 18.34 -16.61 -23.36
N CYS A 413 17.11 -16.34 -22.98
CA CYS A 413 16.21 -17.33 -22.42
C CYS A 413 14.76 -17.02 -22.77
N SER A 414 13.94 -18.05 -22.93
CA SER A 414 12.54 -17.90 -23.28
C SER A 414 11.63 -18.01 -22.04
N PHE A 415 10.59 -17.21 -22.00
CA PHE A 415 9.50 -17.24 -21.03
C PHE A 415 8.20 -17.66 -21.71
N ALA A 416 7.37 -18.35 -20.97
CA ALA A 416 6.01 -18.68 -21.35
C ALA A 416 5.07 -18.35 -20.21
N SER A 417 3.97 -17.67 -20.50
CA SER A 417 2.94 -17.42 -19.48
C SER A 417 2.18 -18.70 -19.18
N THR A 418 1.96 -18.95 -17.89
CA THR A 418 1.17 -20.08 -17.38
C THR A 418 -0.09 -19.64 -16.65
N GLN A 419 -0.22 -18.34 -16.36
CA GLN A 419 -1.32 -17.77 -15.59
C GLN A 419 -2.30 -16.98 -16.43
N LEU A 420 -1.91 -16.58 -17.64
CA LEU A 420 -2.72 -15.79 -18.55
C LEU A 420 -3.31 -16.68 -19.65
N THR A 421 -4.46 -16.30 -20.18
CA THR A 421 -5.14 -17.02 -21.25
C THR A 421 -5.14 -16.19 -22.53
N GLY A 422 -4.95 -16.85 -23.66
CA GLY A 422 -4.93 -16.20 -24.99
C GLY A 422 -3.55 -15.58 -25.33
N PRO A 423 -3.53 -14.75 -26.37
CA PRO A 423 -2.31 -14.06 -26.77
C PRO A 423 -1.82 -13.08 -25.70
N VAL A 424 -0.51 -13.10 -25.45
CA VAL A 424 0.15 -12.18 -24.53
C VAL A 424 1.11 -11.26 -25.25
N THR A 425 1.28 -10.06 -24.73
CA THR A 425 2.35 -9.12 -25.09
C THR A 425 3.45 -9.18 -24.04
N TRP A 426 4.70 -9.00 -24.46
CA TRP A 426 5.87 -9.08 -23.60
C TRP A 426 6.54 -7.71 -23.45
N ALA A 427 7.01 -7.42 -22.24
CA ALA A 427 7.81 -6.25 -21.92
C ALA A 427 8.82 -6.60 -20.82
N CYS A 428 9.84 -5.77 -20.63
CA CYS A 428 10.72 -5.87 -19.47
C CYS A 428 11.15 -4.49 -19.01
N TYR A 429 11.60 -4.40 -17.75
CA TYR A 429 12.21 -3.20 -17.17
C TYR A 429 13.26 -3.58 -16.12
N ASP A 430 14.18 -2.64 -15.85
CA ASP A 430 15.20 -2.80 -14.83
C ASP A 430 14.56 -2.80 -13.43
N GLY A 431 14.82 -3.83 -12.63
CA GLY A 431 14.16 -4.04 -11.35
C GLY A 431 14.56 -3.03 -10.26
N ASP A 432 15.71 -2.37 -10.42
CA ASP A 432 16.27 -1.41 -9.44
C ASP A 432 16.29 0.05 -9.94
N ARG A 433 15.90 0.29 -11.19
CA ARG A 433 16.02 1.60 -11.84
C ARG A 433 14.68 2.13 -12.30
N VAL A 434 14.06 2.88 -11.42
CA VAL A 434 12.79 3.55 -11.68
C VAL A 434 12.97 5.02 -11.37
N THR A 435 12.68 5.87 -12.33
CA THR A 435 12.75 7.33 -12.16
C THR A 435 11.36 7.90 -12.06
N TYR A 436 11.16 8.79 -11.12
CA TYR A 436 9.90 9.51 -11.00
C TYR A 436 10.09 10.93 -11.52
N LYS A 437 9.20 11.32 -12.38
CA LYS A 437 9.15 12.68 -12.91
C LYS A 437 7.84 13.32 -12.50
N ARG A 438 7.89 14.60 -12.15
CA ARG A 438 6.67 15.38 -11.92
C ARG A 438 5.83 15.39 -13.20
N ASN A 439 4.55 15.05 -13.06
CA ASN A 439 3.62 15.11 -14.18
C ASN A 439 3.38 16.58 -14.56
N PRO A 440 3.73 17.02 -15.78
CA PRO A 440 3.51 18.39 -16.18
C PRO A 440 2.04 18.76 -16.35
N LYS A 441 1.17 17.76 -16.49
CA LYS A 441 -0.27 17.93 -16.64
C LYS A 441 -1.02 17.92 -15.32
N ASN A 442 -0.44 17.32 -14.29
CA ASN A 442 -1.04 17.23 -12.96
C ASN A 442 0.05 17.25 -11.88
N ARG A 443 0.10 18.32 -11.09
CA ARG A 443 1.11 18.51 -10.03
C ARG A 443 1.04 17.49 -8.90
N TYR A 444 -0.06 16.79 -8.76
CA TYR A 444 -0.30 15.80 -7.70
C TYR A 444 0.05 14.38 -8.10
N THR A 445 0.42 14.17 -9.35
CA THR A 445 0.80 12.84 -9.85
C THR A 445 2.25 12.81 -10.26
N SER A 446 2.91 11.68 -10.04
CA SER A 446 4.25 11.42 -10.56
C SER A 446 4.14 10.52 -11.79
N LEU A 447 4.96 10.78 -12.78
CA LEU A 447 5.19 9.87 -13.90
C LEU A 447 6.30 8.93 -13.52
N VAL A 448 6.08 7.64 -13.66
CA VAL A 448 7.10 6.61 -13.45
C VAL A 448 7.77 6.34 -14.79
N GLU A 449 9.07 6.55 -14.86
CA GLU A 449 9.89 6.19 -15.99
C GLU A 449 10.66 4.91 -15.67
N TYR A 450 10.44 3.88 -16.46
CA TYR A 450 11.13 2.61 -16.37
C TYR A 450 12.30 2.59 -17.35
N HIS A 451 13.37 1.94 -16.96
CA HIS A 451 14.55 1.71 -17.78
C HIS A 451 14.62 0.24 -18.18
N ASN A 452 15.29 -0.08 -19.26
CA ASN A 452 15.51 -1.43 -19.74
C ASN A 452 16.94 -1.63 -20.26
N ASP A 453 17.89 -1.17 -19.48
CA ASP A 453 19.31 -1.23 -19.82
C ASP A 453 19.93 -2.62 -19.64
N TYR A 454 19.34 -3.45 -18.76
CA TYR A 454 19.91 -4.76 -18.42
C TYR A 454 19.49 -5.87 -19.37
N ALA A 455 18.31 -5.74 -20.00
CA ALA A 455 17.81 -6.73 -20.94
C ALA A 455 16.79 -6.14 -21.91
N THR A 456 16.52 -6.86 -22.99
CA THR A 456 15.37 -6.66 -23.87
C THR A 456 14.56 -7.94 -23.97
N VAL A 457 13.27 -7.84 -24.32
CA VAL A 457 12.40 -8.99 -24.55
C VAL A 457 11.71 -8.86 -25.90
N ALA A 458 11.72 -9.95 -26.68
CA ALA A 458 11.05 -10.04 -27.98
C ALA A 458 9.55 -10.37 -27.80
N SER A 459 8.79 -10.25 -28.88
CA SER A 459 7.33 -10.48 -28.89
C SER A 459 6.93 -11.94 -28.61
N ASP A 460 7.87 -12.89 -28.74
CA ASP A 460 7.69 -14.31 -28.44
C ASP A 460 8.07 -14.67 -26.98
N GLY A 461 8.46 -13.70 -26.16
CA GLY A 461 8.90 -13.90 -24.79
C GLY A 461 10.39 -14.27 -24.66
N THR A 462 11.18 -14.17 -25.73
CA THR A 462 12.63 -14.41 -25.67
C THR A 462 13.34 -13.18 -25.12
N LEU A 463 13.92 -13.30 -23.92
CA LEU A 463 14.76 -12.28 -23.29
C LEU A 463 16.20 -12.39 -23.82
N THR A 464 16.81 -11.25 -24.11
CA THR A 464 18.23 -11.10 -24.36
C THR A 464 18.85 -10.29 -23.21
N ALA A 465 19.72 -10.93 -22.45
CA ALA A 465 20.44 -10.30 -21.34
C ALA A 465 21.59 -9.44 -21.89
N LEU A 466 21.68 -8.17 -21.49
CA LEU A 466 22.66 -7.23 -22.02
C LEU A 466 23.84 -7.00 -21.07
N LYS A 467 23.55 -6.69 -19.80
CA LYS A 467 24.54 -6.46 -18.75
C LYS A 467 24.01 -6.85 -17.38
N PRO A 468 24.87 -7.11 -16.39
CA PRO A 468 24.45 -7.51 -15.05
C PRO A 468 23.47 -6.52 -14.40
N GLY A 469 22.44 -7.07 -13.78
CA GLY A 469 21.41 -6.30 -13.05
C GLY A 469 20.08 -7.06 -12.92
N PRO A 470 19.19 -6.59 -12.05
CA PRO A 470 17.86 -7.18 -11.86
C PRO A 470 16.90 -6.71 -12.96
N VAL A 471 16.11 -7.62 -13.49
CA VAL A 471 15.11 -7.37 -14.55
C VAL A 471 13.76 -7.95 -14.15
N MET A 472 12.69 -7.22 -14.43
CA MET A 472 11.32 -7.72 -14.35
C MET A 472 10.81 -7.96 -15.78
N VAL A 473 10.47 -9.20 -16.11
CA VAL A 473 9.85 -9.57 -17.38
C VAL A 473 8.35 -9.73 -17.18
N LEU A 474 7.57 -9.16 -18.07
CA LEU A 474 6.10 -9.16 -17.99
C LEU A 474 5.50 -9.82 -19.21
N ALA A 475 4.61 -10.79 -18.98
CA ALA A 475 3.59 -11.20 -19.91
C ALA A 475 2.29 -10.44 -19.56
N MET A 476 1.55 -9.99 -20.56
CA MET A 476 0.33 -9.22 -20.35
C MET A 476 -0.74 -9.66 -21.36
N ASP A 477 -1.95 -10.01 -20.88
CA ASP A 477 -3.09 -10.37 -21.71
C ASP A 477 -3.84 -9.14 -22.25
N ALA A 478 -4.89 -9.36 -23.04
CA ALA A 478 -5.71 -8.30 -23.62
C ALA A 478 -6.47 -7.47 -22.55
N ALA A 479 -6.76 -8.05 -21.38
CA ALA A 479 -7.36 -7.36 -20.25
C ALA A 479 -6.31 -6.66 -19.37
N ARG A 480 -5.02 -6.79 -19.75
CA ARG A 480 -3.85 -6.23 -19.06
C ARG A 480 -3.52 -6.88 -17.72
N ASN A 481 -4.09 -8.06 -17.42
CA ASN A 481 -3.58 -8.88 -16.33
C ASN A 481 -2.14 -9.28 -16.64
N LYS A 482 -1.34 -9.43 -15.58
CA LYS A 482 0.11 -9.62 -15.72
C LYS A 482 0.57 -10.91 -15.08
N GLU A 483 1.49 -11.60 -15.74
CA GLU A 483 2.39 -12.56 -15.11
C GLU A 483 3.81 -11.99 -15.15
N ILE A 484 4.47 -11.92 -13.98
CA ILE A 484 5.73 -11.20 -13.80
C ILE A 484 6.81 -12.15 -13.34
N PHE A 485 7.93 -12.16 -14.08
CA PHE A 485 9.06 -13.04 -13.87
C PHE A 485 10.28 -12.21 -13.49
N PRO A 486 10.77 -12.30 -12.25
CA PRO A 486 12.04 -11.73 -11.88
C PRO A 486 13.19 -12.44 -12.57
N VAL A 487 14.19 -11.68 -13.02
CA VAL A 487 15.43 -12.17 -13.63
C VAL A 487 16.60 -11.45 -12.99
N THR A 488 17.67 -12.19 -12.73
CA THR A 488 18.98 -11.63 -12.38
C THR A 488 19.93 -11.90 -13.53
N VAL A 489 20.35 -10.85 -14.23
CA VAL A 489 21.43 -10.95 -15.19
C VAL A 489 22.75 -10.95 -14.42
N VAL A 490 23.59 -11.98 -14.62
CA VAL A 490 24.88 -12.19 -13.96
C VAL A 490 26.04 -12.11 -14.94
#